data_9bdc99ed65c5eb78bb4199fc917c9259
#
_entry.id   9bdc99ed65c5eb78bb4199fc917c9259
#
_cell.length_a   1.000
_cell.length_b   1.000
_cell.length_c   1.000
_cell.angle_alpha   90.00
_cell.angle_beta   90.00
_cell.angle_gamma   90.00
#
_symmetry.space_group_name_H-M   'P 1'
#
loop_
_entity.id
_entity.type
_entity.pdbx_description
1 polymer ?
#
loop_
_entity_poly.entity_id
_entity_poly.type
_entity_poly.pdbx_seq_one_letter_code
_entity_poly.pdbx_strand_id
1 'polypeptide(L)'
;MQRTVSQTYNNTLLIIIYALLGVCSGFVGTSQAAGPALGPCEPGYVRHWQPRLPIMRAAMRREVATPETTVQLEWLGHSSFLMTSPDGLRVLIDPSALYPPSPTPDVVTVSNLHGTHSAVEWVKGSPRVLWGLSLPDARWNRIATTIRDVSLFNIPSYASRTQLEESPVQNSIFVFRTGGFCIVHLGNLRHPLTAQQLQQLGTPDVVMIPVDGQWTMSYTDVVSVITQLQPRLVIPMHIDVAPHADVFVRYTQGRYPVRRIAGRTLTLRRSDLPAATEIVMFSDRQD
;
A
#
# COMPACT_ATOMS: atom_id res chain seq x y z
N MET A 1 20.96 -76.43 6.24
CA MET A 1 22.27 -76.53 6.91
C MET A 1 22.46 -75.18 7.57
N GLN A 2 22.13 -75.10 8.86
CA GLN A 2 23.03 -75.04 10.03
C GLN A 2 24.05 -73.86 9.94
N ARG A 3 24.14 -72.97 10.91
CA ARG A 3 24.16 -73.03 12.37
C ARG A 3 23.93 -71.66 13.00
N THR A 4 23.16 -71.69 14.05
CA THR A 4 23.06 -70.74 15.19
C THR A 4 24.43 -70.55 15.87
N VAL A 5 24.77 -69.31 16.28
CA VAL A 5 25.63 -69.09 17.44
C VAL A 5 25.05 -67.94 18.26
N SER A 6 24.62 -68.25 19.43
CA SER A 6 24.26 -67.44 20.57
C SER A 6 25.55 -66.99 21.27
N GLN A 7 25.63 -65.69 21.61
CA GLN A 7 26.57 -65.23 22.63
C GLN A 7 25.91 -64.20 23.55
N THR A 8 25.63 -64.67 24.73
CA THR A 8 25.35 -63.90 25.95
C THR A 8 26.60 -63.23 26.42
N TYR A 9 26.50 -61.95 26.78
CA TYR A 9 27.48 -61.29 27.66
C TYR A 9 26.81 -60.44 28.73
N ASN A 10 27.41 -60.67 29.92
CA ASN A 10 27.05 -60.30 31.28
C ASN A 10 26.94 -58.80 31.55
N ASN A 11 26.03 -58.53 32.47
CA ASN A 11 25.94 -57.31 33.27
C ASN A 11 27.22 -57.00 34.02
N THR A 12 27.74 -55.81 33.94
CA THR A 12 28.54 -55.17 34.95
C THR A 12 28.08 -53.75 35.14
N LEU A 13 27.46 -53.55 36.30
CA LEU A 13 26.93 -52.25 36.75
C LEU A 13 28.12 -51.43 37.27
N LEU A 14 28.47 -50.35 36.60
CA LEU A 14 29.46 -49.40 37.12
C LEU A 14 28.71 -48.11 37.50
N ILE A 15 28.53 -47.93 38.80
CA ILE A 15 28.00 -46.73 39.42
C ILE A 15 29.13 -45.71 39.46
N ILE A 16 29.09 -44.68 38.68
CA ILE A 16 29.97 -43.51 38.82
C ILE A 16 29.15 -42.37 39.41
N ILE A 17 29.46 -42.03 40.67
CA ILE A 17 28.95 -40.86 41.35
C ILE A 17 29.72 -39.65 40.86
N TYR A 18 29.06 -38.74 40.06
CA TYR A 18 29.60 -37.42 39.78
C TYR A 18 29.01 -36.39 40.74
N ALA A 19 29.93 -35.81 41.50
CA ALA A 19 29.65 -34.68 42.38
C ALA A 19 29.16 -33.46 41.58
N LEU A 20 28.00 -32.93 41.94
CA LEU A 20 27.44 -31.69 41.46
C LEU A 20 28.25 -30.50 42.00
N LEU A 21 29.15 -29.96 41.21
CA LEU A 21 29.62 -28.59 41.37
C LEU A 21 28.74 -27.68 40.50
N GLY A 22 27.80 -26.99 41.14
CA GLY A 22 26.94 -25.99 40.51
C GLY A 22 27.75 -24.77 40.09
N VAL A 23 28.04 -24.65 38.80
CA VAL A 23 28.46 -23.39 38.20
C VAL A 23 27.19 -22.69 37.73
N CYS A 24 26.71 -21.71 38.49
CA CYS A 24 25.73 -20.75 38.02
C CYS A 24 26.36 -19.90 36.90
N SER A 25 26.28 -20.38 35.65
CA SER A 25 26.54 -19.55 34.49
C SER A 25 25.36 -18.60 34.31
N GLY A 26 25.52 -17.38 34.78
CA GLY A 26 24.57 -16.32 34.51
C GLY A 26 24.45 -16.13 32.97
N PHE A 27 23.32 -16.54 32.41
CA PHE A 27 22.93 -16.12 31.05
C PHE A 27 22.69 -14.61 31.11
N VAL A 28 23.72 -13.83 30.75
CA VAL A 28 23.53 -12.45 30.34
C VAL A 28 22.78 -12.50 28.99
N GLY A 29 21.46 -12.49 29.10
CA GLY A 29 20.62 -12.30 27.93
C GLY A 29 20.98 -10.97 27.30
N THR A 30 21.69 -10.98 26.16
CA THR A 30 21.82 -9.83 25.32
C THR A 30 20.40 -9.47 24.85
N SER A 31 19.83 -8.44 25.45
CA SER A 31 18.62 -7.80 24.94
C SER A 31 18.98 -7.33 23.52
N GLN A 32 18.57 -8.11 22.51
CA GLN A 32 18.56 -7.61 21.14
C GLN A 32 17.61 -6.40 21.16
N ALA A 33 18.17 -5.22 20.95
CA ALA A 33 17.38 -4.03 20.71
C ALA A 33 16.39 -4.38 19.59
N ALA A 34 15.09 -4.31 19.88
CA ALA A 34 14.07 -4.48 18.87
C ALA A 34 14.40 -3.48 17.74
N GLY A 35 14.59 -3.98 16.54
CA GLY A 35 14.76 -3.13 15.37
C GLY A 35 13.61 -2.12 15.29
N PRO A 36 13.80 -1.01 14.57
CA PRO A 36 12.74 -0.01 14.43
C PRO A 36 11.44 -0.70 13.98
N ALA A 37 10.34 -0.39 14.65
CA ALA A 37 9.04 -0.96 14.30
C ALA A 37 8.72 -0.62 12.84
N LEU A 38 8.41 -1.64 12.04
CA LEU A 38 8.01 -1.46 10.64
C LEU A 38 6.76 -0.57 10.57
N GLY A 39 6.75 0.36 9.63
CA GLY A 39 5.64 1.25 9.37
C GLY A 39 4.76 0.82 8.19
N PRO A 40 3.66 1.52 7.94
CA PRO A 40 2.86 1.31 6.75
C PRO A 40 3.71 1.35 5.47
N CYS A 41 3.41 0.49 4.49
CA CYS A 41 4.19 0.29 3.26
C CYS A 41 5.62 -0.23 3.43
N GLU A 42 6.00 -0.72 4.58
CA GLU A 42 7.25 -1.43 4.72
C GLU A 42 7.02 -2.93 4.50
N PRO A 43 7.88 -3.60 3.70
CA PRO A 43 7.76 -5.04 3.48
C PRO A 43 7.70 -5.80 4.81
N GLY A 44 6.70 -6.66 4.95
CA GLY A 44 6.48 -7.42 6.19
C GLY A 44 5.71 -6.69 7.28
N TYR A 45 5.32 -5.42 7.06
CA TYR A 45 4.44 -4.73 8.01
C TYR A 45 3.05 -5.36 8.02
N VAL A 46 2.63 -5.83 9.20
CA VAL A 46 1.27 -6.32 9.45
C VAL A 46 0.65 -5.41 10.51
N ARG A 47 -0.49 -4.81 10.16
CA ARG A 47 -1.25 -4.00 11.11
C ARG A 47 -1.92 -4.92 12.13
N HIS A 48 -1.34 -5.05 13.32
CA HIS A 48 -1.99 -5.76 14.43
C HIS A 48 -3.14 -4.90 14.96
N TRP A 49 -4.35 -5.46 14.98
CA TRP A 49 -5.44 -4.91 15.77
C TRP A 49 -5.09 -5.10 17.25
N GLN A 50 -4.66 -4.02 17.92
CA GLN A 50 -4.54 -4.02 19.36
C GLN A 50 -5.84 -3.47 19.95
N PRO A 51 -6.58 -4.24 20.77
CA PRO A 51 -7.66 -3.66 21.55
C PRO A 51 -7.06 -2.53 22.41
N ARG A 52 -7.62 -1.34 22.30
CA ARG A 52 -7.21 -0.22 23.16
C ARG A 52 -7.60 -0.55 24.57
N LEU A 53 -6.68 -1.11 25.35
CA LEU A 53 -6.80 -1.07 26.80
C LEU A 53 -6.72 0.41 27.21
N PRO A 54 -7.60 0.89 28.10
CA PRO A 54 -7.51 2.24 28.60
C PRO A 54 -6.19 2.40 29.37
N ILE A 55 -5.20 2.97 28.73
CA ILE A 55 -3.97 3.36 29.42
C ILE A 55 -4.35 4.62 30.21
N MET A 56 -4.47 4.49 31.51
CA MET A 56 -4.49 5.62 32.42
C MET A 56 -3.13 6.32 32.32
N ARG A 57 -3.04 7.36 31.48
CA ARG A 57 -1.89 8.24 31.41
C ARG A 57 -1.96 9.21 32.60
N ALA A 58 -1.24 8.89 33.66
CA ALA A 58 -0.79 9.89 34.59
C ALA A 58 0.46 10.54 34.00
N ALA A 59 0.33 11.75 33.50
CA ALA A 59 1.29 12.86 33.49
C ALA A 59 0.90 13.86 32.39
N MET A 60 0.41 15.02 32.79
CA MET A 60 0.32 16.22 31.96
C MET A 60 1.73 16.66 31.55
N ARG A 61 2.24 16.18 30.44
CA ARG A 61 3.18 16.95 29.63
C ARG A 61 2.34 17.85 28.73
N ARG A 62 2.50 19.15 28.92
CA ARG A 62 2.01 20.14 27.98
C ARG A 62 2.79 19.92 26.68
N GLU A 63 2.28 19.04 25.81
CA GLU A 63 2.79 18.89 24.46
C GLU A 63 2.51 20.23 23.77
N VAL A 64 3.57 20.92 23.40
CA VAL A 64 3.48 21.97 22.39
C VAL A 64 3.00 21.25 21.14
N ALA A 65 1.77 21.55 20.71
CA ALA A 65 1.18 20.96 19.52
C ALA A 65 2.09 21.30 18.33
N THR A 66 2.90 20.36 17.89
CA THR A 66 3.56 20.46 16.58
C THR A 66 2.46 20.54 15.52
N PRO A 67 2.57 21.43 14.52
CA PRO A 67 1.59 21.50 13.45
C PRO A 67 1.37 20.10 12.87
N GLU A 68 0.11 19.67 12.80
CA GLU A 68 -0.21 18.35 12.27
C GLU A 68 0.18 18.28 10.80
N THR A 69 1.00 17.31 10.47
CA THR A 69 1.47 17.08 9.10
C THR A 69 0.29 16.65 8.22
N THR A 70 0.08 17.34 7.10
CA THR A 70 -1.02 17.06 6.18
C THR A 70 -0.53 16.71 4.79
N VAL A 71 -1.25 15.81 4.10
CA VAL A 71 -1.08 15.52 2.67
C VAL A 71 -2.40 15.85 1.99
N GLN A 72 -2.36 16.53 0.85
CA GLN A 72 -3.55 16.80 0.05
C GLN A 72 -3.59 15.87 -1.17
N LEU A 73 -4.78 15.33 -1.46
CA LEU A 73 -5.08 14.56 -2.66
C LEU A 73 -6.22 15.26 -3.39
N GLU A 74 -5.96 15.78 -4.57
CA GLU A 74 -6.97 16.37 -5.46
C GLU A 74 -7.24 15.40 -6.61
N TRP A 75 -8.49 14.99 -6.75
CA TRP A 75 -8.92 14.16 -7.88
C TRP A 75 -9.16 15.04 -9.11
N LEU A 76 -8.43 14.77 -10.17
CA LEU A 76 -8.52 15.53 -11.42
C LEU A 76 -9.44 14.90 -12.46
N GLY A 77 -9.98 13.71 -12.18
CA GLY A 77 -10.82 12.92 -13.06
C GLY A 77 -10.18 11.59 -13.46
N HIS A 78 -11.01 10.60 -13.80
CA HIS A 78 -10.58 9.25 -14.14
C HIS A 78 -9.65 8.64 -13.08
N SER A 79 -8.39 8.35 -13.43
CA SER A 79 -7.34 7.88 -12.50
C SER A 79 -6.32 8.95 -12.15
N SER A 80 -6.57 10.22 -12.55
CA SER A 80 -5.62 11.30 -12.35
C SER A 80 -5.79 11.99 -11.01
N PHE A 81 -4.69 12.14 -10.28
CA PHE A 81 -4.64 12.83 -8.99
C PHE A 81 -3.45 13.78 -8.91
N LEU A 82 -3.64 14.91 -8.21
CA LEU A 82 -2.55 15.74 -7.75
C LEU A 82 -2.36 15.51 -6.25
N MET A 83 -1.21 14.97 -5.86
CA MET A 83 -0.79 14.86 -4.47
C MET A 83 0.12 16.03 -4.12
N THR A 84 -0.18 16.73 -3.01
CA THR A 84 0.70 17.76 -2.43
C THR A 84 1.20 17.27 -1.09
N SER A 85 2.52 17.14 -0.95
CA SER A 85 3.18 16.70 0.27
C SER A 85 3.26 17.83 1.32
N PRO A 86 3.60 17.51 2.58
CA PRO A 86 3.82 18.52 3.62
C PRO A 86 4.82 19.62 3.25
N ASP A 87 5.90 19.26 2.54
CA ASP A 87 6.91 20.22 2.07
C ASP A 87 6.51 20.91 0.75
N GLY A 88 5.25 20.72 0.32
CA GLY A 88 4.71 21.34 -0.89
C GLY A 88 5.20 20.73 -2.20
N LEU A 89 5.78 19.50 -2.20
CA LEU A 89 6.07 18.80 -3.45
C LEU A 89 4.75 18.37 -4.11
N ARG A 90 4.60 18.71 -5.38
CA ARG A 90 3.39 18.42 -6.15
C ARG A 90 3.67 17.26 -7.10
N VAL A 91 3.01 16.13 -6.85
CA VAL A 91 3.12 14.92 -7.66
C VAL A 91 1.81 14.71 -8.41
N LEU A 92 1.86 14.83 -9.73
CA LEU A 92 0.76 14.47 -10.62
C LEU A 92 0.85 12.98 -10.93
N ILE A 93 -0.20 12.26 -10.61
CA ILE A 93 -0.32 10.82 -10.77
C ILE A 93 -1.23 10.56 -11.96
N ASP A 94 -0.75 9.79 -12.95
CA ASP A 94 -1.49 9.36 -14.14
C ASP A 94 -2.25 10.49 -14.86
N PRO A 95 -1.55 11.43 -15.52
CA PRO A 95 -2.20 12.48 -16.28
C PRO A 95 -3.11 11.90 -17.38
N SER A 96 -4.35 12.41 -17.45
CA SER A 96 -5.37 11.93 -18.39
C SER A 96 -5.61 12.95 -19.53
N ALA A 97 -5.67 12.45 -20.75
CA ALA A 97 -6.05 13.28 -21.90
C ALA A 97 -7.51 13.76 -21.84
N LEU A 98 -8.36 13.05 -21.07
CA LEU A 98 -9.76 13.45 -20.87
C LEU A 98 -9.92 14.63 -19.90
N TYR A 99 -8.96 14.78 -19.00
CA TYR A 99 -8.98 15.79 -17.94
C TYR A 99 -7.60 16.45 -17.83
N PRO A 100 -7.25 17.36 -18.75
CA PRO A 100 -5.94 18.00 -18.75
C PRO A 100 -5.65 18.69 -17.42
N PRO A 101 -4.49 18.42 -16.78
CA PRO A 101 -4.17 18.98 -15.49
C PRO A 101 -3.96 20.49 -15.56
N SER A 102 -4.59 21.24 -14.66
CA SER A 102 -4.44 22.69 -14.57
C SER A 102 -3.17 23.13 -13.83
N PRO A 103 -2.78 22.51 -12.72
CA PRO A 103 -1.60 22.96 -11.99
C PRO A 103 -0.30 22.40 -12.55
N THR A 104 0.80 23.17 -12.44
CA THR A 104 2.15 22.73 -12.80
C THR A 104 2.71 21.83 -11.71
N PRO A 105 2.92 20.51 -11.93
CA PRO A 105 3.53 19.63 -10.95
C PRO A 105 5.06 19.72 -10.95
N ASP A 106 5.70 19.25 -9.88
CA ASP A 106 7.14 19.03 -9.80
C ASP A 106 7.54 17.65 -10.36
N VAL A 107 6.67 16.67 -10.14
CA VAL A 107 6.85 15.27 -10.53
C VAL A 107 5.59 14.75 -11.21
N VAL A 108 5.77 13.89 -12.21
CA VAL A 108 4.68 13.11 -12.83
C VAL A 108 5.00 11.63 -12.68
N THR A 109 4.03 10.81 -12.28
CA THR A 109 4.14 9.36 -12.35
C THR A 109 3.16 8.81 -13.38
N VAL A 110 3.59 7.80 -14.15
CA VAL A 110 2.81 7.20 -15.24
C VAL A 110 2.75 5.70 -15.01
N SER A 111 1.56 5.17 -14.68
CA SER A 111 1.38 3.76 -14.34
C SER A 111 1.33 2.84 -15.55
N ASN A 112 0.75 3.29 -16.66
CA ASN A 112 0.68 2.54 -17.91
C ASN A 112 0.65 3.50 -19.12
N LEU A 113 0.73 2.95 -20.33
CA LEU A 113 0.89 3.74 -21.56
C LEU A 113 -0.44 4.11 -22.25
N HIS A 114 -1.59 3.79 -21.65
CA HIS A 114 -2.87 4.23 -22.17
C HIS A 114 -3.06 5.73 -21.98
N GLY A 115 -3.62 6.43 -22.97
CA GLY A 115 -3.75 7.90 -22.97
C GLY A 115 -4.53 8.49 -21.80
N THR A 116 -5.35 7.70 -21.09
CA THR A 116 -6.03 8.12 -19.86
C THR A 116 -5.14 8.08 -18.61
N HIS A 117 -3.86 7.64 -18.76
CA HIS A 117 -2.88 7.56 -17.68
C HIS A 117 -1.52 8.18 -18.04
N SER A 118 -1.28 8.49 -19.31
CA SER A 118 0.05 8.83 -19.83
C SER A 118 0.11 10.13 -20.63
N ALA A 119 -0.89 10.99 -20.51
CA ALA A 119 -1.01 12.24 -21.28
C ALA A 119 -0.04 13.33 -20.78
N VAL A 120 1.25 13.03 -20.76
CA VAL A 120 2.32 13.91 -20.24
C VAL A 120 2.48 15.15 -21.11
N GLU A 121 2.17 15.06 -22.39
CA GLU A 121 2.22 16.18 -23.35
C GLU A 121 1.27 17.33 -23.01
N TRP A 122 0.25 17.07 -22.20
CA TRP A 122 -0.69 18.09 -21.71
C TRP A 122 -0.25 18.75 -20.40
N VAL A 123 0.82 18.23 -19.78
CA VAL A 123 1.31 18.73 -18.50
C VAL A 123 2.15 19.98 -18.70
N LYS A 124 1.81 21.06 -17.98
CA LYS A 124 2.55 22.32 -18.05
C LYS A 124 3.83 22.27 -17.23
N GLY A 125 4.82 23.05 -17.67
CA GLY A 125 6.12 23.17 -17.01
C GLY A 125 7.11 22.12 -17.48
N SER A 126 8.10 21.81 -16.66
CA SER A 126 9.14 20.81 -16.95
C SER A 126 9.29 19.84 -15.77
N PRO A 127 8.23 19.08 -15.43
CA PRO A 127 8.29 18.15 -14.30
C PRO A 127 9.24 17.00 -14.56
N ARG A 128 9.75 16.39 -13.49
CA ARG A 128 10.43 15.09 -13.58
C ARG A 128 9.40 14.00 -13.83
N VAL A 129 9.43 13.35 -15.00
CA VAL A 129 8.51 12.26 -15.34
C VAL A 129 9.11 10.91 -14.96
N LEU A 130 8.34 10.13 -14.22
CA LEU A 130 8.67 8.78 -13.76
C LEU A 130 7.75 7.77 -14.46
N TRP A 131 8.24 7.21 -15.56
CA TRP A 131 7.54 6.21 -16.35
C TRP A 131 7.64 4.84 -15.69
N GLY A 132 6.52 4.26 -15.26
CA GLY A 132 6.45 2.91 -14.71
C GLY A 132 6.68 1.83 -15.77
N LEU A 133 6.45 2.16 -17.04
CA LEU A 133 6.78 1.35 -18.21
C LEU A 133 7.63 2.16 -19.17
N SER A 134 8.66 1.55 -19.74
CA SER A 134 9.56 2.21 -20.69
C SER A 134 8.91 2.36 -22.06
N LEU A 135 9.28 3.42 -22.77
CA LEU A 135 8.94 3.61 -24.18
C LEU A 135 10.14 3.20 -25.05
N PRO A 136 9.91 2.60 -26.24
CA PRO A 136 8.63 2.17 -26.82
C PRO A 136 8.18 0.78 -26.41
N ASP A 137 9.02 -0.01 -25.74
CA ASP A 137 8.89 -1.47 -25.56
C ASP A 137 7.92 -1.87 -24.46
N ALA A 138 7.33 -0.93 -23.73
CA ALA A 138 6.43 -1.15 -22.60
C ALA A 138 7.00 -2.09 -21.51
N ARG A 139 8.33 -2.19 -21.38
CA ARG A 139 8.97 -2.97 -20.33
C ARG A 139 8.82 -2.27 -18.97
N TRP A 140 8.60 -3.05 -17.93
CA TRP A 140 8.55 -2.48 -16.58
C TRP A 140 9.85 -1.77 -16.22
N ASN A 141 9.71 -0.55 -15.77
CA ASN A 141 10.80 0.30 -15.34
C ASN A 141 10.79 0.40 -13.82
N ARG A 142 11.77 -0.21 -13.16
CA ARG A 142 11.87 -0.19 -11.70
C ARG A 142 12.23 1.21 -11.22
N ILE A 143 11.38 1.76 -10.38
CA ILE A 143 11.55 3.06 -9.76
C ILE A 143 11.63 2.86 -8.24
N ALA A 144 12.65 3.46 -7.61
CA ALA A 144 12.77 3.62 -6.17
C ALA A 144 13.59 4.89 -5.94
N THR A 145 12.96 5.95 -5.44
CA THR A 145 13.59 7.26 -5.29
C THR A 145 12.96 8.05 -4.16
N THR A 146 13.68 9.03 -3.65
CA THR A 146 13.15 10.04 -2.74
C THR A 146 13.34 11.41 -3.37
N ILE A 147 12.29 12.19 -3.40
CA ILE A 147 12.29 13.56 -3.89
C ILE A 147 11.70 14.42 -2.78
N ARG A 148 12.52 15.28 -2.18
CA ARG A 148 12.17 16.06 -0.98
C ARG A 148 11.65 15.13 0.12
N ASP A 149 10.45 15.36 0.63
CA ASP A 149 9.79 14.59 1.69
C ASP A 149 8.95 13.40 1.17
N VAL A 150 8.99 13.10 -0.14
CA VAL A 150 8.27 11.98 -0.75
C VAL A 150 9.23 10.88 -1.14
N SER A 151 9.16 9.73 -0.48
CA SER A 151 9.77 8.49 -0.95
C SER A 151 8.75 7.70 -1.77
N LEU A 152 9.13 7.31 -2.98
CA LEU A 152 8.25 6.57 -3.87
C LEU A 152 8.95 5.38 -4.51
N PHE A 153 8.20 4.32 -4.74
CA PHE A 153 8.61 3.15 -5.52
C PHE A 153 7.43 2.58 -6.29
N ASN A 154 7.72 1.66 -7.21
CA ASN A 154 6.67 1.01 -7.99
C ASN A 154 6.80 -0.51 -7.99
N ILE A 155 5.67 -1.19 -8.26
CA ILE A 155 5.55 -2.65 -8.33
C ILE A 155 4.87 -2.99 -9.66
N PRO A 156 5.34 -4.03 -10.41
CA PRO A 156 4.70 -4.42 -11.65
C PRO A 156 3.35 -5.07 -11.41
N SER A 157 2.40 -4.86 -12.33
CA SER A 157 1.19 -5.66 -12.43
C SER A 157 0.88 -6.04 -13.89
N TYR A 158 0.06 -7.06 -14.08
CA TYR A 158 0.01 -7.83 -15.31
C TYR A 158 -1.29 -7.58 -16.09
N ALA A 159 -1.27 -7.95 -17.38
CA ALA A 159 -2.42 -7.79 -18.25
C ALA A 159 -3.48 -8.86 -18.03
N SER A 160 -3.05 -10.10 -17.76
CA SER A 160 -3.95 -11.24 -17.57
C SER A 160 -4.47 -11.32 -16.14
N ARG A 161 -5.69 -11.86 -16.01
CA ARG A 161 -6.31 -12.16 -14.71
C ARG A 161 -5.95 -13.55 -14.18
N THR A 162 -5.52 -14.47 -15.05
CA THR A 162 -5.39 -15.89 -14.74
C THR A 162 -4.00 -16.49 -14.95
N GLN A 163 -3.21 -15.93 -15.85
CA GLN A 163 -1.86 -16.39 -16.18
C GLN A 163 -0.85 -15.30 -15.89
N LEU A 164 -0.72 -14.95 -14.61
CA LEU A 164 0.04 -13.77 -14.19
C LEU A 164 1.53 -13.86 -14.51
N GLU A 165 2.15 -15.05 -14.30
CA GLU A 165 3.60 -15.23 -14.51
C GLU A 165 4.00 -15.22 -15.98
N GLU A 166 3.09 -15.60 -16.87
CA GLU A 166 3.30 -15.64 -18.34
C GLU A 166 2.79 -14.36 -19.02
N SER A 167 2.06 -13.51 -18.29
CA SER A 167 1.44 -12.33 -18.84
C SER A 167 2.42 -11.16 -18.85
N PRO A 168 2.44 -10.33 -19.93
CA PRO A 168 3.27 -9.15 -19.97
C PRO A 168 2.87 -8.16 -18.86
N VAL A 169 3.87 -7.47 -18.29
CA VAL A 169 3.62 -6.33 -17.41
C VAL A 169 3.00 -5.20 -18.25
N GLN A 170 1.84 -4.71 -17.85
CA GLN A 170 1.13 -3.62 -18.55
C GLN A 170 0.78 -2.45 -17.64
N ASN A 171 1.08 -2.57 -16.36
CA ASN A 171 0.79 -1.54 -15.40
C ASN A 171 1.82 -1.52 -14.27
N SER A 172 1.96 -0.39 -13.63
CA SER A 172 2.85 -0.14 -12.52
C SER A 172 2.06 0.42 -11.34
N ILE A 173 2.04 -0.29 -10.23
CA ILE A 173 1.45 0.18 -8.98
C ILE A 173 2.45 1.15 -8.35
N PHE A 174 2.07 2.39 -8.10
CA PHE A 174 2.91 3.37 -7.42
C PHE A 174 2.59 3.45 -5.93
N VAL A 175 3.63 3.51 -5.13
CA VAL A 175 3.58 3.65 -3.67
C VAL A 175 4.30 4.91 -3.25
N PHE A 176 3.63 5.76 -2.49
CA PHE A 176 4.14 7.03 -1.99
C PHE A 176 4.17 7.01 -0.47
N ARG A 177 5.30 7.39 0.12
CA ARG A 177 5.46 7.58 1.56
C ARG A 177 5.82 9.04 1.83
N THR A 178 4.92 9.75 2.49
CA THR A 178 5.09 11.17 2.83
C THR A 178 4.17 11.56 3.99
N GLY A 179 4.57 12.48 4.82
CA GLY A 179 3.78 12.95 5.96
C GLY A 179 3.35 11.86 6.94
N GLY A 180 4.11 10.76 7.02
CA GLY A 180 3.77 9.59 7.81
C GLY A 180 2.68 8.70 7.20
N PHE A 181 2.23 8.96 5.96
CA PHE A 181 1.25 8.15 5.22
C PHE A 181 1.92 7.20 4.24
N CYS A 182 1.25 6.07 4.04
CA CYS A 182 1.45 5.17 2.92
C CYS A 182 0.26 5.29 1.97
N ILE A 183 0.49 5.78 0.77
CA ILE A 183 -0.51 6.03 -0.25
C ILE A 183 -0.18 5.17 -1.46
N VAL A 184 -1.15 4.38 -1.94
CA VAL A 184 -0.97 3.47 -3.07
C VAL A 184 -1.92 3.85 -4.19
N HIS A 185 -1.39 4.01 -5.39
CA HIS A 185 -2.15 4.17 -6.61
C HIS A 185 -2.01 2.89 -7.44
N LEU A 186 -3.12 2.18 -7.63
CA LEU A 186 -3.11 0.86 -8.29
C LEU A 186 -3.04 0.95 -9.82
N GLY A 187 -3.10 2.18 -10.39
CA GLY A 187 -3.08 2.38 -11.83
C GLY A 187 -4.23 1.64 -12.51
N ASN A 188 -3.93 0.94 -13.60
CA ASN A 188 -4.87 0.15 -14.37
C ASN A 188 -4.83 -1.34 -13.95
N LEU A 189 -4.88 -1.62 -12.65
CA LEU A 189 -4.82 -2.99 -12.10
C LEU A 189 -6.00 -3.85 -12.60
N ARG A 190 -5.71 -5.07 -13.08
CA ARG A 190 -6.69 -5.96 -13.72
C ARG A 190 -6.93 -7.28 -12.99
N HIS A 191 -6.24 -7.52 -11.88
CA HIS A 191 -6.28 -8.79 -11.17
C HIS A 191 -6.16 -8.60 -9.65
N PRO A 192 -6.63 -9.52 -8.81
CA PRO A 192 -6.30 -9.54 -7.39
C PRO A 192 -4.78 -9.58 -7.17
N LEU A 193 -4.31 -9.00 -6.08
CA LEU A 193 -2.89 -8.92 -5.80
C LEU A 193 -2.29 -10.29 -5.51
N THR A 194 -1.11 -10.55 -6.06
CA THR A 194 -0.33 -11.76 -5.75
C THR A 194 0.28 -11.68 -4.35
N ALA A 195 0.67 -12.82 -3.77
CA ALA A 195 1.35 -12.85 -2.47
C ALA A 195 2.62 -11.99 -2.48
N GLN A 196 3.38 -11.97 -3.58
CA GLN A 196 4.57 -11.16 -3.72
C GLN A 196 4.25 -9.67 -3.73
N GLN A 197 3.21 -9.23 -4.47
CA GLN A 197 2.77 -7.84 -4.49
C GLN A 197 2.27 -7.40 -3.12
N LEU A 198 1.51 -8.23 -2.40
CA LEU A 198 1.05 -7.96 -1.04
C LEU A 198 2.22 -7.79 -0.06
N GLN A 199 3.23 -8.66 -0.15
CA GLN A 199 4.43 -8.54 0.67
C GLN A 199 5.18 -7.22 0.42
N GLN A 200 5.24 -6.78 -0.84
CA GLN A 200 5.90 -5.52 -1.22
C GLN A 200 5.11 -4.28 -0.81
N LEU A 201 3.77 -4.35 -0.88
CA LEU A 201 2.89 -3.24 -0.52
C LEU A 201 2.74 -3.05 0.99
N GLY A 202 2.78 -4.14 1.75
CA GLY A 202 2.43 -4.11 3.17
C GLY A 202 0.96 -3.68 3.39
N THR A 203 0.71 -2.91 4.44
CA THR A 203 -0.64 -2.39 4.75
C THR A 203 -0.68 -0.89 4.50
N PRO A 204 -1.25 -0.41 3.39
CA PRO A 204 -1.34 1.02 3.08
C PRO A 204 -2.39 1.73 3.95
N ASP A 205 -2.23 3.04 4.12
CA ASP A 205 -3.25 3.88 4.74
C ASP A 205 -4.34 4.25 3.74
N VAL A 206 -3.93 4.61 2.51
CA VAL A 206 -4.82 5.06 1.43
C VAL A 206 -4.56 4.25 0.17
N VAL A 207 -5.61 3.77 -0.45
CA VAL A 207 -5.56 3.05 -1.74
C VAL A 207 -6.49 3.73 -2.74
N MET A 208 -5.91 4.19 -3.85
CA MET A 208 -6.66 4.61 -5.04
C MET A 208 -6.84 3.40 -5.95
N ILE A 209 -8.09 2.96 -6.16
CA ILE A 209 -8.43 1.67 -6.79
C ILE A 209 -9.39 1.86 -7.96
N PRO A 210 -9.11 1.25 -9.14
CA PRO A 210 -10.01 1.32 -10.28
C PRO A 210 -11.29 0.49 -10.02
N VAL A 211 -12.47 1.09 -10.33
CA VAL A 211 -13.78 0.50 -10.03
C VAL A 211 -14.75 0.54 -11.21
N ASP A 212 -14.26 0.58 -12.45
CA ASP A 212 -15.13 0.58 -13.64
C ASP A 212 -15.87 -0.74 -13.86
N GLY A 213 -15.39 -1.84 -13.29
CA GLY A 213 -16.01 -3.15 -13.36
C GLY A 213 -15.93 -3.86 -14.71
N GLN A 214 -15.27 -3.29 -15.73
CA GLN A 214 -15.20 -3.81 -17.10
C GLN A 214 -13.77 -3.87 -17.64
N TRP A 215 -13.11 -2.72 -17.74
CA TRP A 215 -11.79 -2.56 -18.35
C TRP A 215 -10.64 -2.92 -17.40
N THR A 216 -10.89 -2.81 -16.11
CA THR A 216 -9.94 -3.17 -15.06
C THR A 216 -10.41 -4.43 -14.32
N MET A 217 -10.64 -4.34 -13.02
CA MET A 217 -11.11 -5.46 -12.19
C MET A 217 -12.64 -5.55 -12.17
N SER A 218 -13.17 -6.78 -12.01
CA SER A 218 -14.55 -6.96 -11.59
C SER A 218 -14.76 -6.38 -10.17
N TYR A 219 -16.00 -6.04 -9.79
CA TYR A 219 -16.28 -5.58 -8.42
C TYR A 219 -15.92 -6.63 -7.35
N THR A 220 -16.02 -7.92 -7.69
CA THR A 220 -15.56 -9.00 -6.80
C THR A 220 -14.06 -8.94 -6.57
N ASP A 221 -13.28 -8.70 -7.63
CA ASP A 221 -11.82 -8.57 -7.54
C ASP A 221 -11.45 -7.29 -6.76
N VAL A 222 -12.16 -6.19 -6.99
CA VAL A 222 -11.97 -4.94 -6.22
C VAL A 222 -12.16 -5.19 -4.73
N VAL A 223 -13.26 -5.86 -4.33
CA VAL A 223 -13.52 -6.22 -2.92
C VAL A 223 -12.43 -7.16 -2.38
N SER A 224 -11.97 -8.10 -3.21
CA SER A 224 -10.85 -8.98 -2.83
C SER A 224 -9.58 -8.17 -2.53
N VAL A 225 -9.21 -7.23 -3.39
CA VAL A 225 -8.03 -6.35 -3.20
C VAL A 225 -8.17 -5.49 -1.93
N ILE A 226 -9.35 -4.91 -1.69
CA ILE A 226 -9.60 -4.14 -0.45
C ILE A 226 -9.43 -5.05 0.78
N THR A 227 -9.95 -6.27 0.72
CA THR A 227 -9.83 -7.26 1.80
C THR A 227 -8.39 -7.70 2.02
N GLN A 228 -7.62 -7.85 0.94
CA GLN A 228 -6.19 -8.21 1.00
C GLN A 228 -5.35 -7.10 1.64
N LEU A 229 -5.57 -5.84 1.27
CA LEU A 229 -4.76 -4.70 1.71
C LEU A 229 -5.21 -4.09 3.03
N GLN A 230 -6.51 -4.21 3.37
CA GLN A 230 -7.12 -3.63 4.57
C GLN A 230 -6.71 -2.15 4.81
N PRO A 231 -6.82 -1.27 3.79
CA PRO A 231 -6.44 0.12 3.94
C PRO A 231 -7.37 0.85 4.92
N ARG A 232 -6.98 2.01 5.39
CA ARG A 232 -7.88 2.89 6.16
C ARG A 232 -8.86 3.61 5.25
N LEU A 233 -8.36 4.10 4.12
CA LEU A 233 -9.18 4.80 3.13
C LEU A 233 -9.05 4.12 1.77
N VAL A 234 -10.18 3.94 1.11
CA VAL A 234 -10.31 3.52 -0.28
C VAL A 234 -10.85 4.69 -1.08
N ILE A 235 -10.13 5.12 -2.10
CA ILE A 235 -10.56 6.14 -3.05
C ILE A 235 -10.84 5.46 -4.38
N PRO A 236 -12.10 5.27 -4.76
CA PRO A 236 -12.47 4.78 -6.08
C PRO A 236 -12.00 5.72 -7.18
N MET A 237 -11.46 5.16 -8.24
CA MET A 237 -11.00 5.87 -9.43
C MET A 237 -11.35 5.09 -10.70
N HIS A 238 -10.87 5.53 -11.87
CA HIS A 238 -11.23 4.99 -13.18
C HIS A 238 -12.73 5.15 -13.44
N ILE A 239 -13.23 6.34 -13.09
CA ILE A 239 -14.63 6.71 -13.15
C ILE A 239 -14.75 7.87 -14.13
N ASP A 240 -15.37 7.63 -15.27
CA ASP A 240 -15.61 8.66 -16.29
C ASP A 240 -17.01 9.26 -16.19
N VAL A 241 -17.93 8.51 -15.59
CA VAL A 241 -19.33 8.92 -15.40
C VAL A 241 -19.81 8.53 -13.99
N ALA A 242 -20.52 9.43 -13.34
CA ALA A 242 -21.04 9.27 -11.98
C ALA A 242 -21.77 7.91 -11.73
N PRO A 243 -22.57 7.36 -12.67
CA PRO A 243 -23.24 6.08 -12.48
C PRO A 243 -22.31 4.91 -12.16
N HIS A 244 -21.07 4.87 -12.67
CA HIS A 244 -20.13 3.77 -12.37
C HIS A 244 -19.72 3.76 -10.90
N ALA A 245 -19.47 4.93 -10.33
CA ALA A 245 -19.16 5.06 -8.91
C ALA A 245 -20.32 4.58 -8.03
N ASP A 246 -21.55 4.95 -8.37
CA ASP A 246 -22.73 4.54 -7.60
C ASP A 246 -23.03 3.04 -7.73
N VAL A 247 -22.71 2.40 -8.86
CA VAL A 247 -22.80 0.95 -9.00
C VAL A 247 -21.84 0.25 -8.04
N PHE A 248 -20.59 0.71 -7.99
CA PHE A 248 -19.61 0.18 -7.04
C PHE A 248 -20.02 0.39 -5.58
N VAL A 249 -20.52 1.59 -5.23
CA VAL A 249 -21.03 1.87 -3.88
C VAL A 249 -22.18 0.93 -3.52
N ARG A 250 -23.16 0.71 -4.41
CA ARG A 250 -24.25 -0.24 -4.18
C ARG A 250 -23.74 -1.68 -4.02
N TYR A 251 -22.74 -2.09 -4.81
CA TYR A 251 -22.14 -3.42 -4.71
C TYR A 251 -21.45 -3.64 -3.36
N THR A 252 -20.86 -2.59 -2.79
CA THR A 252 -20.15 -2.64 -1.50
C THR A 252 -21.04 -2.28 -0.31
N GLN A 253 -22.33 -2.00 -0.53
CA GLN A 253 -23.28 -1.57 0.51
C GLN A 253 -23.30 -2.57 1.67
N GLY A 254 -23.20 -2.04 2.90
CA GLY A 254 -23.17 -2.84 4.12
C GLY A 254 -21.80 -3.49 4.44
N ARG A 255 -20.83 -3.43 3.54
CA ARG A 255 -19.47 -3.94 3.80
C ARG A 255 -18.53 -2.86 4.32
N TYR A 256 -18.59 -1.66 3.73
CA TYR A 256 -17.75 -0.53 4.06
C TYR A 256 -18.60 0.73 4.22
N PRO A 257 -18.33 1.55 5.26
CA PRO A 257 -18.87 2.90 5.32
C PRO A 257 -18.45 3.70 4.09
N VAL A 258 -19.35 4.57 3.61
CA VAL A 258 -19.07 5.45 2.47
C VAL A 258 -19.23 6.89 2.92
N ARG A 259 -18.15 7.66 2.82
CA ARG A 259 -18.14 9.11 3.06
C ARG A 259 -18.06 9.85 1.73
N ARG A 260 -19.02 10.75 1.50
CA ARG A 260 -18.99 11.66 0.37
C ARG A 260 -18.41 13.00 0.81
N ILE A 261 -17.43 13.50 0.09
CA ILE A 261 -16.86 14.83 0.32
C ILE A 261 -17.25 15.77 -0.81
N ALA A 262 -17.62 17.00 -0.43
CA ALA A 262 -17.91 18.06 -1.41
C ALA A 262 -16.61 18.48 -2.11
N GLY A 263 -16.68 18.61 -3.44
CA GLY A 263 -15.51 18.96 -4.26
C GLY A 263 -14.57 17.78 -4.50
N ARG A 264 -13.31 18.10 -4.86
CA ARG A 264 -12.34 17.15 -5.41
C ARG A 264 -11.09 17.00 -4.55
N THR A 265 -11.00 17.64 -3.39
CA THR A 265 -9.79 17.67 -2.56
C THR A 265 -10.04 17.01 -1.21
N LEU A 266 -9.21 16.02 -0.90
CA LEU A 266 -9.12 15.36 0.41
C LEU A 266 -7.83 15.80 1.11
N THR A 267 -7.96 16.40 2.29
CA THR A 267 -6.82 16.63 3.18
C THR A 267 -6.68 15.47 4.15
N LEU A 268 -5.56 14.79 4.09
CA LEU A 268 -5.23 13.67 4.97
C LEU A 268 -4.57 14.20 6.24
N ARG A 269 -5.11 13.79 7.40
CA ARG A 269 -4.50 13.94 8.73
C ARG A 269 -4.47 12.59 9.40
N ARG A 270 -3.41 12.31 10.15
CA ARG A 270 -3.31 11.02 10.87
C ARG A 270 -4.44 10.84 11.87
N SER A 271 -4.85 11.93 12.52
CA SER A 271 -5.98 11.97 13.47
C SER A 271 -7.32 11.58 12.83
N ASP A 272 -7.50 11.85 11.52
CA ASP A 272 -8.77 11.69 10.81
C ASP A 272 -8.91 10.32 10.15
N LEU A 273 -7.87 9.47 10.22
CA LEU A 273 -7.95 8.13 9.66
C LEU A 273 -8.92 7.25 10.44
N PRO A 274 -9.90 6.61 9.76
CA PRO A 274 -10.88 5.76 10.42
C PRO A 274 -10.22 4.51 11.03
N ALA A 275 -10.86 3.93 12.04
CA ALA A 275 -10.37 2.70 12.67
C ALA A 275 -10.48 1.47 11.76
N ALA A 276 -11.47 1.45 10.86
CA ALA A 276 -11.69 0.41 9.85
C ALA A 276 -11.71 1.03 8.45
N THR A 277 -11.67 0.20 7.42
CA THR A 277 -11.73 0.65 6.02
C THR A 277 -12.99 1.45 5.74
N GLU A 278 -12.82 2.64 5.16
CA GLU A 278 -13.88 3.55 4.70
C GLU A 278 -13.65 3.88 3.22
N ILE A 279 -14.73 3.93 2.44
CA ILE A 279 -14.70 4.40 1.05
C ILE A 279 -14.95 5.91 1.04
N VAL A 280 -14.06 6.67 0.37
CA VAL A 280 -14.20 8.12 0.18
C VAL A 280 -14.55 8.41 -1.26
N MET A 281 -15.69 9.05 -1.48
CA MET A 281 -16.17 9.46 -2.80
C MET A 281 -16.09 10.97 -2.93
N PHE A 282 -15.51 11.44 -4.04
CA PHE A 282 -15.56 12.85 -4.42
C PHE A 282 -16.92 13.14 -5.09
N SER A 283 -17.50 14.30 -4.82
CA SER A 283 -18.71 14.76 -5.50
C SER A 283 -18.39 15.99 -6.33
N ASP A 284 -18.78 15.96 -7.61
CA ASP A 284 -18.62 17.09 -8.53
C ASP A 284 -19.60 18.24 -8.25
N ARG A 285 -20.42 18.16 -7.20
CA ARG A 285 -21.35 19.23 -6.91
C ARG A 285 -20.60 20.48 -6.48
N GLN A 286 -20.43 21.39 -7.43
CA GLN A 286 -20.56 22.80 -7.16
C GLN A 286 -22.08 23.03 -7.06
N ASP A 287 -22.61 23.06 -5.85
CA ASP A 287 -23.95 23.62 -5.60
C ASP A 287 -23.86 25.13 -5.71
#